data_0f0c13cebb407691ce8dbdc8a7ec2765
#
_entry.id   0f0c13cebb407691ce8dbdc8a7ec2765
#
_cell.length_a   1.000
_cell.length_b   1.000
_cell.length_c   1.000
_cell.angle_alpha   90.00
_cell.angle_beta   90.00
_cell.angle_gamma   90.00
#
_symmetry.space_group_name_H-M   'P 1'
#
loop_
_entity.id
_entity.type
_entity.pdbx_description
1 polymer ?
#
loop_
_entity_poly.entity_id
_entity_poly.type
_entity_poly.pdbx_seq_one_letter_code
_entity_poly.pdbx_strand_id
1 'polypeptide(L)'
;MADLSVNIGNLKLSNPVMTASGTFGYGKEFEDFVDLEKIGGIIVKGTTLHRREGNPYPRMAETPMGMLNAVGLQNKGVDYFIEKIYPQIKDI
;
A
#
# COMPACT_ATOMS: atom_id res chain seq x y z
N MET A 1 -7.39 12.17 26.77
CA MET A 1 -6.95 11.95 25.39
C MET A 1 -8.05 11.27 24.61
N ALA A 2 -8.32 11.72 23.39
CA ALA A 2 -9.38 11.11 22.59
C ALA A 2 -8.99 9.69 22.17
N ASP A 3 -9.96 8.79 22.16
CA ASP A 3 -9.81 7.45 21.63
C ASP A 3 -10.22 7.46 20.16
N LEU A 4 -9.25 7.30 19.26
CA LEU A 4 -9.46 7.32 17.82
C LEU A 4 -9.64 5.92 17.23
N SER A 5 -9.65 4.87 18.08
CA SER A 5 -9.76 3.50 17.58
C SER A 5 -11.06 3.26 16.84
N VAL A 6 -11.00 2.44 15.80
CA VAL A 6 -12.15 2.04 14.99
C VAL A 6 -12.08 0.54 14.71
N ASN A 7 -13.23 -0.05 14.42
CA ASN A 7 -13.33 -1.45 14.02
C ASN A 7 -13.88 -1.54 12.61
N ILE A 8 -13.25 -2.38 11.78
CA ILE A 8 -13.77 -2.76 10.47
C ILE A 8 -14.02 -4.26 10.54
N GLY A 9 -15.28 -4.64 10.80
CA GLY A 9 -15.59 -6.02 11.13
C GLY A 9 -14.83 -6.45 12.38
N ASN A 10 -14.01 -7.49 12.26
CA ASN A 10 -13.20 -7.98 13.37
C ASN A 10 -11.79 -7.35 13.42
N LEU A 11 -11.50 -6.44 12.50
CA LEU A 11 -10.20 -5.76 12.45
C LEU A 11 -10.27 -4.48 13.27
N LYS A 12 -9.42 -4.40 14.30
CA LYS A 12 -9.32 -3.21 15.15
C LYS A 12 -8.13 -2.37 14.73
N LEU A 13 -8.39 -1.08 14.48
CA LEU A 13 -7.36 -0.11 14.11
C LEU A 13 -7.22 0.93 15.21
N SER A 14 -5.99 1.40 15.46
CA SER A 14 -5.71 2.42 16.46
C SER A 14 -6.31 3.78 16.10
N ASN A 15 -6.53 4.04 14.82
CA ASN A 15 -7.17 5.26 14.30
C ASN A 15 -7.70 4.98 12.89
N PRO A 16 -8.55 5.86 12.32
CA PRO A 16 -9.20 5.60 11.04
C PRO A 16 -8.35 5.94 9.81
N VAL A 17 -7.10 6.38 9.98
CA VAL A 17 -6.26 6.76 8.85
C VAL A 17 -5.60 5.54 8.24
N MET A 18 -5.80 5.33 6.95
CA MET A 18 -5.20 4.23 6.20
C MET A 18 -4.62 4.76 4.89
N THR A 19 -3.55 4.13 4.41
CA THR A 19 -3.03 4.44 3.09
C THR A 19 -3.89 3.77 2.01
N ALA A 20 -3.80 4.29 0.79
CA ALA A 20 -4.56 3.75 -0.33
C ALA A 20 -3.65 2.92 -1.24
N SER A 21 -4.19 1.82 -1.75
CA SER A 21 -3.51 0.99 -2.74
C SER A 21 -3.09 1.84 -3.96
N GLY A 22 -1.91 1.57 -4.49
CA GLY A 22 -1.39 2.30 -5.64
C GLY A 22 -0.68 3.61 -5.31
N THR A 23 -0.72 4.06 -4.06
CA THR A 23 -0.12 5.33 -3.65
C THR A 23 1.02 5.19 -2.65
N PHE A 24 1.18 4.02 -2.03
CA PHE A 24 2.08 3.85 -0.90
C PHE A 24 3.00 2.62 -1.02
N GLY A 25 3.11 2.03 -2.21
CA GLY A 25 3.93 0.85 -2.42
C GLY A 25 3.60 -0.29 -1.46
N TYR A 26 4.62 -0.86 -0.84
CA TYR A 26 4.45 -1.86 0.22
C TYR A 26 4.48 -1.25 1.63
N GLY A 27 4.68 0.07 1.72
CA GLY A 27 4.70 0.81 2.98
C GLY A 27 6.10 1.08 3.51
N LYS A 28 6.97 0.08 3.54
CA LYS A 28 8.31 0.18 4.10
C LYS A 28 9.15 1.28 3.45
N GLU A 29 8.96 1.52 2.16
CA GLU A 29 9.66 2.54 1.39
C GLU A 29 9.47 3.96 1.95
N PHE A 30 8.38 4.18 2.69
CA PHE A 30 8.00 5.50 3.19
C PHE A 30 8.31 5.70 4.67
N GLU A 31 8.99 4.74 5.32
CA GLU A 31 9.26 4.83 6.76
C GLU A 31 10.12 6.05 7.15
N ASP A 32 10.93 6.55 6.23
CA ASP A 32 11.75 7.74 6.49
C ASP A 32 10.95 9.05 6.44
N PHE A 33 9.74 9.01 5.88
CA PHE A 33 8.89 10.18 5.70
C PHE A 33 7.67 10.18 6.62
N VAL A 34 7.21 9.00 7.03
CA VAL A 34 6.00 8.80 7.81
C VAL A 34 6.29 7.83 8.93
N ASP A 35 5.87 8.18 10.15
CA ASP A 35 5.91 7.23 11.25
C ASP A 35 4.77 6.23 11.05
N LEU A 36 5.12 5.06 10.53
CA LEU A 36 4.15 4.03 10.16
C LEU A 36 3.34 3.51 11.35
N GLU A 37 3.87 3.62 12.57
CA GLU A 37 3.15 3.19 13.77
C GLU A 37 2.02 4.14 14.16
N LYS A 38 2.02 5.36 13.65
CA LYS A 38 1.00 6.37 13.96
C LYS A 38 -0.21 6.33 13.04
N ILE A 39 -0.16 5.60 11.93
CA ILE A 39 -1.32 5.42 11.06
C ILE A 39 -2.06 4.14 11.42
N GLY A 40 -3.37 4.11 11.16
CA GLY A 40 -4.22 2.99 11.55
C GLY A 40 -4.01 1.74 10.74
N GLY A 41 -3.63 1.88 9.47
CA GLY A 41 -3.40 0.72 8.62
C GLY A 41 -2.69 1.07 7.33
N ILE A 42 -2.10 0.07 6.71
CA ILE A 42 -1.41 0.20 5.42
C ILE A 42 -2.07 -0.75 4.44
N ILE A 43 -2.50 -0.22 3.30
CA ILE A 43 -2.98 -1.04 2.18
C ILE A 43 -1.84 -1.12 1.17
N VAL A 44 -1.27 -2.29 1.04
CA VAL A 44 -0.12 -2.53 0.16
C VAL A 44 -0.56 -2.67 -1.30
N LYS A 45 0.41 -2.81 -2.19
CA LYS A 45 0.16 -3.03 -3.62
C LYS A 45 -0.76 -4.23 -3.84
N GLY A 46 -1.63 -4.12 -4.83
CA GLY A 46 -2.37 -5.29 -5.34
C GLY A 46 -1.36 -6.36 -5.74
N THR A 47 -1.53 -7.57 -5.18
CA THR A 47 -0.55 -8.64 -5.35
C THR A 47 -1.19 -9.81 -6.09
N THR A 48 -0.53 -10.25 -7.16
CA THR A 48 -0.97 -11.38 -7.99
C THR A 48 -0.19 -12.64 -7.62
N LEU A 49 -0.66 -13.79 -8.08
CA LEU A 49 0.03 -15.06 -7.84
C LEU A 49 1.46 -15.04 -8.40
N HIS A 50 1.60 -14.60 -9.63
CA HIS A 50 2.89 -14.47 -10.29
C HIS A 50 3.27 -12.99 -10.44
N ARG A 51 4.58 -12.73 -10.54
CA ARG A 51 5.09 -11.38 -10.79
C ARG A 51 4.48 -10.79 -12.06
N ARG A 52 4.15 -9.48 -12.01
CA ARG A 52 3.69 -8.71 -13.17
C ARG A 52 4.54 -7.47 -13.34
N GLU A 53 5.06 -7.28 -14.54
CA GLU A 53 5.83 -6.09 -14.90
C GLU A 53 4.91 -4.87 -15.11
N GLY A 54 3.62 -5.08 -15.30
CA GLY A 54 2.68 -4.05 -15.67
C GLY A 54 2.69 -3.76 -17.16
N ASN A 55 2.00 -2.71 -17.55
CA ASN A 55 1.89 -2.30 -18.94
C ASN A 55 3.16 -1.59 -19.42
N PRO A 56 3.44 -1.57 -20.75
CA PRO A 56 4.56 -0.81 -21.28
C PRO A 56 4.39 0.70 -21.06
N TYR A 57 5.50 1.42 -21.05
CA TYR A 57 5.50 2.89 -20.95
C TYR A 57 5.15 3.51 -22.31
N PRO A 58 4.50 4.71 -22.34
CA PRO A 58 4.05 5.48 -21.20
C PRO A 58 2.77 4.88 -20.60
N ARG A 59 2.65 4.95 -19.28
CA ARG A 59 1.48 4.39 -18.59
C ARG A 59 0.85 5.36 -17.58
N MET A 60 1.26 6.62 -17.62
CA MET A 60 0.67 7.72 -16.85
C MET A 60 0.59 8.95 -17.72
N ALA A 61 -0.48 9.74 -17.58
CA ALA A 61 -0.69 10.97 -18.31
C ALA A 61 -1.39 12.00 -17.44
N GLU A 62 -0.87 13.22 -17.43
CA GLU A 62 -1.50 14.33 -16.71
C GLU A 62 -2.76 14.80 -17.42
N THR A 63 -3.73 15.25 -16.62
CA THR A 63 -4.94 15.91 -17.08
C THR A 63 -5.01 17.29 -16.38
N PRO A 64 -5.91 18.21 -16.83
CA PRO A 64 -6.01 19.53 -16.18
C PRO A 64 -6.27 19.47 -14.67
N MET A 65 -6.95 18.43 -14.18
CA MET A 65 -7.35 18.30 -12.77
C MET A 65 -6.82 17.03 -12.09
N GLY A 66 -5.90 16.33 -12.72
CA GLY A 66 -5.41 15.08 -12.13
C GLY A 66 -4.50 14.30 -13.06
N MET A 67 -4.59 12.96 -12.97
CA MET A 67 -3.72 12.08 -13.72
C MET A 67 -4.44 10.78 -14.08
N LEU A 68 -4.23 10.32 -15.31
CA LEU A 68 -4.66 9.00 -15.76
C LEU A 68 -3.51 8.01 -15.63
N ASN A 69 -3.82 6.77 -15.29
CA ASN A 69 -2.80 5.73 -15.28
C ASN A 69 -3.34 4.42 -15.84
N ALA A 70 -2.43 3.62 -16.35
CA ALA A 70 -2.67 2.24 -16.78
C ALA A 70 -1.44 1.42 -16.41
N VAL A 71 -1.11 1.39 -15.11
CA VAL A 71 0.09 0.70 -14.61
C VAL A 71 0.01 -0.80 -14.82
N GLY A 72 -1.18 -1.40 -14.69
CA GLY A 72 -1.39 -2.80 -15.01
C GLY A 72 -0.99 -3.77 -13.90
N LEU A 73 -1.27 -3.41 -12.65
CA LEU A 73 -1.00 -4.26 -11.48
C LEU A 73 0.46 -4.70 -11.37
N GLN A 74 1.39 -3.77 -11.58
CA GLN A 74 2.81 -4.06 -11.38
C GLN A 74 3.07 -4.49 -9.95
N ASN A 75 3.62 -5.69 -9.77
CA ASN A 75 4.00 -6.21 -8.46
C ASN A 75 4.96 -7.38 -8.61
N LYS A 76 5.53 -7.82 -7.51
CA LYS A 76 6.55 -8.86 -7.50
C LYS A 76 6.03 -10.27 -7.24
N GLY A 77 4.71 -10.42 -7.13
CA GLY A 77 4.08 -11.70 -6.87
C GLY A 77 3.91 -12.00 -5.38
N VAL A 78 3.01 -12.94 -5.05
CA VAL A 78 2.65 -13.24 -3.66
C VAL A 78 3.79 -13.92 -2.90
N ASP A 79 4.56 -14.78 -3.54
CA ASP A 79 5.67 -15.45 -2.85
C ASP A 79 6.73 -14.45 -2.41
N TYR A 80 7.07 -13.51 -3.28
CA TYR A 80 8.00 -12.44 -2.92
C TYR A 80 7.45 -11.60 -1.77
N PHE A 81 6.15 -11.28 -1.80
CA PHE A 81 5.53 -10.51 -0.73
C PHE A 81 5.67 -11.23 0.61
N ILE A 82 5.31 -12.52 0.66
CA ILE A 82 5.35 -13.31 1.89
C ILE A 82 6.77 -13.45 2.42
N GLU A 83 7.74 -13.70 1.54
CA GLU A 83 9.12 -13.99 1.95
C GLU A 83 9.96 -12.75 2.24
N LYS A 84 9.75 -11.65 1.49
CA LYS A 84 10.63 -10.48 1.52
C LYS A 84 9.98 -9.22 2.09
N ILE A 85 8.70 -9.03 1.87
CA ILE A 85 8.01 -7.79 2.26
C ILE A 85 7.32 -7.93 3.61
N TYR A 86 6.49 -8.96 3.76
CA TYR A 86 5.69 -9.14 4.97
C TYR A 86 6.53 -9.18 6.25
N PRO A 87 7.70 -9.86 6.29
CA PRO A 87 8.52 -9.84 7.50
C PRO A 87 9.00 -8.45 7.92
N GLN A 88 9.09 -7.50 6.99
CA GLN A 88 9.53 -6.13 7.28
C GLN A 88 8.42 -5.25 7.83
N ILE A 89 7.15 -5.59 7.59
CA ILE A 89 6.01 -4.73 7.93
C ILE A 89 5.05 -5.34 8.95
N LYS A 90 5.13 -6.64 9.20
CA LYS A 90 4.15 -7.35 10.05
C LYS A 90 4.09 -6.83 11.50
N ASP A 91 5.17 -6.26 12.00
CA ASP A 91 5.28 -5.80 13.39
C ASP A 91 5.09 -4.29 13.54
N ILE A 92 4.68 -3.61 12.47
CA ILE A 92 4.42 -2.16 12.51
C ILE A 92 3.04 -1.88 13.08
#